data_c523d8067ec31601e1fb1bb13df3708a
#
_entry.id   c523d8067ec31601e1fb1bb13df3708a
#
_cell.length_a   1.000
_cell.length_b   1.000
_cell.length_c   1.000
_cell.angle_alpha   90.00
_cell.angle_beta   90.00
_cell.angle_gamma   90.00
#
_symmetry.space_group_name_H-M   'P 1'
#
loop_
_entity.id
_entity.type
_entity.pdbx_description
1 polymer ?
#
loop_
_entity_poly.entity_id
_entity_poly.type
_entity_poly.pdbx_seq_one_letter_code
_entity_poly.pdbx_strand_id
1 'polypeptide(L)'
;MGRGNSRRRSEALSWGVLKEGKSIWTINAVPGHSVYGESLRRIQGMECRRWDPTRSKLGAGILRTRDDPALLLPEEGSTVLYLGAGHGTSISHLHDHLCGEGNDLNGRLVAVDLAPRCLRELTHMAKSRPGLVPVLGDA
;
A
#
# COMPACT_ATOMS: atom_id res chain seq x y z
N MET A 1 34.40 4.98 8.01
CA MET A 1 33.78 5.41 8.06
C MET A 1 32.55 5.43 8.45
N GLY A 2 32.42 5.54 9.08
CA GLY A 2 31.12 5.49 9.60
C GLY A 2 30.01 5.96 8.77
N ARG A 3 30.29 6.29 7.62
CA ARG A 3 29.31 6.81 6.73
C ARG A 3 28.24 5.82 6.42
N GLY A 4 28.57 4.56 6.29
CA GLY A 4 27.60 3.51 6.12
C GLY A 4 26.66 3.39 7.31
N ASN A 5 27.08 3.84 8.47
CA ASN A 5 26.28 3.76 9.68
C ASN A 5 25.16 4.78 9.72
N SER A 6 25.20 5.80 8.85
CA SER A 6 24.11 6.76 8.76
C SER A 6 22.90 6.21 8.02
N ARG A 7 23.05 5.07 7.37
CA ARG A 7 21.94 4.44 6.69
C ARG A 7 20.92 3.95 7.70
N ARG A 8 19.69 4.30 7.45
CA ARG A 8 18.58 3.78 8.23
C ARG A 8 18.41 2.31 7.92
N ARG A 9 18.19 1.53 8.95
CA ARG A 9 17.85 0.13 8.76
C ARG A 9 16.41 0.02 8.29
N SER A 10 16.20 -0.78 7.28
CA SER A 10 14.86 -1.15 6.86
C SER A 10 14.51 -2.52 7.44
N GLU A 11 13.26 -2.65 7.84
CA GLU A 11 12.73 -3.85 8.45
C GLU A 11 11.49 -4.26 7.68
N ALA A 12 11.44 -5.51 7.23
CA ALA A 12 10.25 -6.04 6.59
C ALA A 12 9.20 -6.31 7.64
N LEU A 13 8.04 -5.66 7.51
CA LEU A 13 6.90 -5.88 8.39
C LEU A 13 6.02 -7.00 7.87
N SER A 14 5.93 -7.14 6.57
CA SER A 14 5.23 -8.20 5.86
C SER A 14 5.75 -8.20 4.42
N TRP A 15 5.21 -9.05 3.56
CA TRP A 15 5.65 -9.05 2.16
C TRP A 15 5.47 -7.68 1.54
N GLY A 16 6.55 -7.12 1.03
CA GLY A 16 6.52 -5.84 0.34
C GLY A 16 6.15 -4.63 1.19
N VAL A 17 6.09 -4.77 2.50
CA VAL A 17 5.83 -3.67 3.44
C VAL A 17 7.03 -3.53 4.35
N LEU A 18 7.68 -2.37 4.27
CA LEU A 18 8.94 -2.11 4.95
C LEU A 18 8.79 -0.93 5.91
N LYS A 19 9.50 -0.99 7.02
CA LYS A 19 9.63 0.14 7.93
C LYS A 19 11.06 0.61 7.92
N GLU A 20 11.24 1.92 7.79
CA GLU A 20 12.55 2.54 7.87
C GLU A 20 12.43 3.79 8.75
N GLY A 21 13.05 3.76 9.91
CA GLY A 21 12.88 4.83 10.89
C GLY A 21 11.42 4.93 11.33
N LYS A 22 10.82 6.09 11.15
CA LYS A 22 9.41 6.34 11.47
C LYS A 22 8.51 6.30 10.24
N SER A 23 9.02 5.80 9.13
CA SER A 23 8.28 5.77 7.87
C SER A 23 8.00 4.33 7.46
N ILE A 24 6.87 4.13 6.81
CA ILE A 24 6.54 2.85 6.19
C ILE A 24 6.48 3.02 4.68
N TRP A 25 6.81 1.94 3.99
CA TRP A 25 6.96 1.91 2.53
C TRP A 25 6.36 0.62 2.00
N THR A 26 5.82 0.68 0.80
CA THR A 26 5.41 -0.54 0.08
C THR A 26 6.19 -0.64 -1.22
N ILE A 27 6.51 -1.86 -1.65
CA ILE A 27 7.14 -2.08 -2.95
C ILE A 27 6.14 -1.67 -4.02
N ASN A 28 6.54 -0.75 -4.89
CA ASN A 28 5.64 -0.15 -5.87
C ASN A 28 5.20 -1.17 -6.93
N ALA A 29 3.90 -1.45 -6.97
CA ALA A 29 3.33 -2.33 -7.98
C ALA A 29 3.33 -1.70 -9.38
N VAL A 30 3.47 -0.39 -9.48
CA VAL A 30 3.51 0.34 -10.75
C VAL A 30 4.78 1.19 -10.77
N PRO A 31 5.94 0.61 -11.10
CA PRO A 31 7.22 1.31 -11.03
C PRO A 31 7.22 2.64 -11.77
N GLY A 32 7.82 3.64 -11.13
CA GLY A 32 7.93 4.99 -11.69
C GLY A 32 6.73 5.89 -11.46
N HIS A 33 5.63 5.37 -10.89
CA HIS A 33 4.40 6.15 -10.72
C HIS A 33 4.02 6.29 -9.25
N SER A 34 3.78 7.52 -8.80
CA SER A 34 3.16 7.79 -7.51
C SER A 34 1.64 7.85 -7.69
N VAL A 35 0.91 7.73 -6.59
CA VAL A 35 -0.56 7.78 -6.59
C VAL A 35 -1.07 9.13 -6.10
N TYR A 36 -0.48 9.65 -5.05
CA TYR A 36 -0.94 10.89 -4.42
C TYR A 36 0.22 11.87 -4.17
N GLY A 37 1.28 11.76 -4.96
CA GLY A 37 2.47 12.61 -4.82
C GLY A 37 3.44 12.14 -3.77
N GLU A 38 3.29 10.92 -3.30
CA GLU A 38 4.19 10.34 -2.30
C GLU A 38 5.59 10.11 -2.85
N SER A 39 6.57 10.08 -1.96
CA SER A 39 7.95 9.83 -2.34
C SER A 39 8.15 8.42 -2.88
N LEU A 40 8.97 8.31 -3.90
CA LEU A 40 9.45 7.04 -4.42
C LEU A 40 10.94 6.95 -4.06
N ARG A 41 11.36 5.79 -3.57
CA ARG A 41 12.75 5.60 -3.18
C ARG A 41 13.14 4.13 -3.31
N ARG A 42 14.41 3.88 -3.64
CA ARG A 42 14.93 2.51 -3.64
C ARG A 42 15.32 2.11 -2.22
N ILE A 43 14.78 0.99 -1.78
CA ILE A 43 15.12 0.36 -0.51
C ILE A 43 15.43 -1.08 -0.84
N GLN A 44 16.62 -1.53 -0.50
CA GLN A 44 17.07 -2.91 -0.78
C GLN A 44 16.95 -3.27 -2.27
N GLY A 45 17.22 -2.30 -3.15
CA GLY A 45 17.18 -2.50 -4.59
C GLY A 45 15.78 -2.47 -5.21
N MET A 46 14.75 -2.25 -4.43
CA MET A 46 13.36 -2.21 -4.90
C MET A 46 12.82 -0.79 -4.82
N GLU A 47 12.10 -0.34 -5.85
CA GLU A 47 11.41 0.93 -5.78
C GLU A 47 10.23 0.81 -4.84
N CYS A 48 10.20 1.68 -3.82
CA CYS A 48 9.14 1.69 -2.82
C CYS A 48 8.41 3.02 -2.81
N ARG A 49 7.15 2.96 -2.41
CA ARG A 49 6.29 4.14 -2.22
C ARG A 49 6.13 4.41 -0.73
N ARG A 50 6.31 5.67 -0.34
CA ARG A 50 6.08 6.05 1.06
C ARG A 50 4.60 5.99 1.37
N TRP A 51 4.25 5.33 2.46
CA TRP A 51 2.87 5.23 2.94
C TRP A 51 2.62 6.34 3.95
N ASP A 52 1.86 7.36 3.53
CA ASP A 52 1.60 8.52 4.38
C ASP A 52 0.56 8.17 5.45
N PRO A 53 0.95 8.12 6.73
CA PRO A 53 0.03 7.73 7.80
C PRO A 53 -1.00 8.81 8.11
N THR A 54 -0.78 10.06 7.66
CA THR A 54 -1.77 11.12 7.87
C THR A 54 -2.95 10.99 6.92
N ARG A 55 -2.78 10.22 5.85
CA ARG A 55 -3.82 9.98 4.85
C ARG A 55 -4.42 8.57 4.93
N SER A 56 -4.01 7.78 5.89
CA SER A 56 -4.38 6.37 5.96
C SER A 56 -4.46 5.91 7.40
N LYS A 57 -5.65 5.55 7.84
CA LYS A 57 -5.84 4.99 9.19
C LYS A 57 -5.08 3.68 9.34
N LEU A 58 -5.06 2.87 8.31
CA LEU A 58 -4.32 1.61 8.32
C LEU A 58 -2.83 1.86 8.45
N GLY A 59 -2.28 2.80 7.68
CA GLY A 59 -0.87 3.18 7.78
C GLY A 59 -0.52 3.71 9.16
N ALA A 60 -1.39 4.55 9.73
CA ALA A 60 -1.20 5.07 11.08
C ALA A 60 -1.22 3.92 12.11
N GLY A 61 -2.12 2.97 11.94
CA GLY A 61 -2.21 1.80 12.82
C GLY A 61 -0.93 0.96 12.76
N ILE A 62 -0.41 0.71 11.58
CA ILE A 62 0.83 -0.05 11.40
C ILE A 62 2.00 0.62 12.14
N LEU A 63 2.09 1.94 12.07
CA LEU A 63 3.17 2.68 12.73
C LEU A 63 3.03 2.73 14.25
N ARG A 64 1.80 2.69 14.76
CA ARG A 64 1.54 2.95 16.19
C ARG A 64 1.25 1.71 17.00
N THR A 65 0.98 0.57 16.35
CA THR A 65 0.67 -0.64 17.09
C THR A 65 1.86 -1.09 17.93
N ARG A 66 1.57 -1.60 19.12
CA ARG A 66 2.56 -2.22 19.99
C ARG A 66 2.69 -3.71 19.73
N ASP A 67 1.73 -4.26 19.00
CA ASP A 67 1.76 -5.65 18.57
C ASP A 67 2.53 -5.77 17.23
N ASP A 68 2.59 -6.98 16.70
CA ASP A 68 3.20 -7.22 15.40
C ASP A 68 2.39 -6.51 14.32
N PRO A 69 2.98 -5.55 13.58
CA PRO A 69 2.27 -4.83 12.53
C PRO A 69 1.70 -5.75 11.44
N ALA A 70 2.29 -6.91 11.22
CA ALA A 70 1.79 -7.86 10.24
C ALA A 70 0.37 -8.34 10.56
N LEU A 71 -0.05 -8.26 11.83
CA LEU A 71 -1.41 -8.62 12.22
C LEU A 71 -2.47 -7.68 11.66
N LEU A 72 -2.06 -6.48 11.25
CA LEU A 72 -2.96 -5.49 10.65
C LEU A 72 -3.06 -5.63 9.13
N LEU A 73 -2.28 -6.53 8.55
CA LEU A 73 -2.23 -6.74 7.11
C LEU A 73 -2.78 -8.10 6.74
N PRO A 74 -3.53 -8.19 5.64
CA PRO A 74 -3.92 -9.49 5.11
C PRO A 74 -2.69 -10.20 4.53
N GLU A 75 -2.82 -11.50 4.29
CA GLU A 75 -1.78 -12.26 3.63
C GLU A 75 -1.67 -11.86 2.16
N GLU A 76 -0.44 -11.75 1.65
CA GLU A 76 -0.21 -11.48 0.23
C GLU A 76 -0.85 -12.56 -0.62
N GLY A 77 -1.38 -12.16 -1.77
CA GLY A 77 -2.05 -13.09 -2.68
C GLY A 77 -3.47 -13.46 -2.26
N SER A 78 -3.97 -12.92 -1.15
CA SER A 78 -5.34 -13.21 -0.69
C SER A 78 -6.36 -12.31 -1.37
N THR A 79 -7.64 -12.61 -1.16
CA THR A 79 -8.76 -11.77 -1.58
C THR A 79 -9.25 -10.96 -0.38
N VAL A 80 -9.32 -9.65 -0.55
CA VAL A 80 -9.71 -8.71 0.50
C VAL A 80 -10.87 -7.85 0.04
N LEU A 81 -11.85 -7.68 0.91
CA LEU A 81 -12.92 -6.71 0.74
C LEU A 81 -12.64 -5.52 1.64
N TYR A 82 -12.50 -4.33 1.03
CA TYR A 82 -12.25 -3.10 1.77
C TYR A 82 -13.46 -2.18 1.67
N LEU A 83 -14.12 -1.95 2.78
CA LEU A 83 -15.33 -1.13 2.85
C LEU A 83 -14.96 0.31 3.21
N GLY A 84 -15.48 1.29 2.45
CA GLY A 84 -15.15 2.68 2.65
C GLY A 84 -13.77 3.04 2.12
N ALA A 85 -13.51 2.67 0.86
CA ALA A 85 -12.19 2.77 0.25
C ALA A 85 -11.66 4.21 0.12
N GLY A 86 -12.54 5.20 0.00
CA GLY A 86 -12.15 6.60 -0.12
C GLY A 86 -11.40 6.87 -1.42
N HIS A 87 -10.41 7.77 -1.35
CA HIS A 87 -9.66 8.22 -2.52
C HIS A 87 -8.47 7.33 -2.89
N GLY A 88 -8.27 6.24 -2.17
CA GLY A 88 -7.34 5.19 -2.60
C GLY A 88 -5.95 5.21 -1.99
N THR A 89 -5.67 6.04 -0.97
CA THR A 89 -4.36 6.00 -0.32
C THR A 89 -4.07 4.63 0.28
N SER A 90 -4.92 4.17 1.20
CA SER A 90 -4.78 2.83 1.80
C SER A 90 -4.89 1.75 0.74
N ILE A 91 -5.84 1.90 -0.18
CA ILE A 91 -6.10 0.92 -1.24
C ILE A 91 -4.87 0.71 -2.11
N SER A 92 -4.18 1.78 -2.51
CA SER A 92 -3.01 1.64 -3.37
C SER A 92 -1.87 0.88 -2.69
N HIS A 93 -1.65 1.13 -1.40
CA HIS A 93 -0.61 0.43 -0.64
C HIS A 93 -1.00 -1.01 -0.35
N LEU A 94 -2.27 -1.27 -0.04
CA LEU A 94 -2.76 -2.64 0.09
C LEU A 94 -2.62 -3.40 -1.22
N HIS A 95 -2.89 -2.75 -2.34
CA HIS A 95 -2.71 -3.37 -3.65
C HIS A 95 -1.25 -3.76 -3.89
N ASP A 96 -0.31 -2.86 -3.56
CA ASP A 96 1.11 -3.19 -3.64
C ASP A 96 1.42 -4.48 -2.88
N HIS A 97 0.89 -4.60 -1.67
CA HIS A 97 1.14 -5.74 -0.78
C HIS A 97 0.44 -7.02 -1.24
N LEU A 98 -0.82 -6.92 -1.67
CA LEU A 98 -1.64 -8.09 -2.02
C LEU A 98 -1.31 -8.65 -3.39
N CYS A 99 -1.03 -7.78 -4.34
CA CYS A 99 -0.97 -8.14 -5.74
C CYS A 99 0.44 -8.07 -6.32
N GLY A 100 1.21 -7.05 -5.93
CA GLY A 100 2.51 -6.80 -6.53
C GLY A 100 2.41 -6.33 -7.96
N GLU A 101 3.55 -6.21 -8.61
CA GLU A 101 3.63 -5.74 -10.00
C GLU A 101 2.94 -6.73 -10.93
N GLY A 102 2.04 -6.21 -11.79
CA GLY A 102 1.30 -7.03 -12.73
C GLY A 102 0.40 -8.07 -12.08
N ASN A 103 0.10 -7.92 -10.81
CA ASN A 103 -0.62 -8.90 -10.00
C ASN A 103 0.06 -10.27 -10.00
N ASP A 104 1.37 -10.26 -9.89
CA ASP A 104 2.19 -11.47 -9.87
C ASP A 104 1.84 -12.39 -8.69
N LEU A 105 1.36 -11.82 -7.60
CA LEU A 105 0.96 -12.57 -6.41
C LEU A 105 -0.44 -13.17 -6.51
N ASN A 106 -1.18 -12.87 -7.57
CA ASN A 106 -2.55 -13.35 -7.78
C ASN A 106 -3.49 -12.97 -6.63
N GLY A 107 -3.35 -11.73 -6.14
CA GLY A 107 -4.23 -11.19 -5.12
C GLY A 107 -5.47 -10.52 -5.72
N ARG A 108 -6.42 -10.20 -4.87
CA ARG A 108 -7.62 -9.46 -5.28
C ARG A 108 -8.04 -8.51 -4.17
N LEU A 109 -8.25 -7.26 -4.54
CA LEU A 109 -8.69 -6.23 -3.62
C LEU A 109 -9.97 -5.61 -4.14
N VAL A 110 -11.09 -5.92 -3.51
CA VAL A 110 -12.39 -5.34 -3.84
C VAL A 110 -12.57 -4.11 -2.98
N ALA A 111 -12.57 -2.94 -3.62
CA ALA A 111 -12.62 -1.65 -2.96
C ALA A 111 -14.00 -1.03 -3.14
N VAL A 112 -14.75 -0.93 -2.06
CA VAL A 112 -16.14 -0.45 -2.06
C VAL A 112 -16.20 0.94 -1.48
N ASP A 113 -16.86 1.85 -2.21
CA ASP A 113 -17.16 3.18 -1.68
C ASP A 113 -18.53 3.64 -2.19
N LEU A 114 -19.20 4.46 -1.38
CA LEU A 114 -20.50 5.00 -1.69
C LEU A 114 -20.43 6.23 -2.60
N ALA A 115 -19.31 6.98 -2.53
CA ALA A 115 -19.17 8.24 -3.25
C ALA A 115 -18.73 8.01 -4.71
N PRO A 116 -19.53 8.51 -5.69
CA PRO A 116 -19.16 8.38 -7.10
C PRO A 116 -17.80 8.97 -7.46
N ARG A 117 -17.39 10.06 -6.78
CA ARG A 117 -16.08 10.67 -7.00
C ARG A 117 -14.96 9.68 -6.63
N CYS A 118 -15.09 9.03 -5.49
CA CYS A 118 -14.10 8.04 -5.06
C CYS A 118 -14.05 6.88 -6.04
N LEU A 119 -15.19 6.41 -6.50
CA LEU A 119 -15.25 5.32 -7.48
C LEU A 119 -14.53 5.69 -8.77
N ARG A 120 -14.68 6.92 -9.25
CA ARG A 120 -13.97 7.36 -10.46
C ARG A 120 -12.45 7.31 -10.28
N GLU A 121 -11.96 7.76 -9.14
CA GLU A 121 -10.54 7.72 -8.83
C GLU A 121 -10.03 6.28 -8.70
N LEU A 122 -10.79 5.42 -8.02
CA LEU A 122 -10.43 4.01 -7.87
C LEU A 122 -10.46 3.29 -9.21
N THR A 123 -11.42 3.60 -10.08
CA THR A 123 -11.51 3.00 -11.40
C THR A 123 -10.33 3.42 -12.27
N HIS A 124 -9.92 4.68 -12.19
CA HIS A 124 -8.74 5.15 -12.89
C HIS A 124 -7.48 4.42 -12.39
N MET A 125 -7.35 4.28 -11.08
CA MET A 125 -6.23 3.57 -10.46
C MET A 125 -6.20 2.10 -10.89
N ALA A 126 -7.36 1.46 -10.99
CA ALA A 126 -7.47 0.05 -11.35
C ALA A 126 -6.94 -0.26 -12.76
N LYS A 127 -6.90 0.74 -13.64
CA LYS A 127 -6.39 0.54 -15.00
C LYS A 127 -4.93 0.09 -15.02
N SER A 128 -4.14 0.51 -14.05
CA SER A 128 -2.73 0.14 -13.94
C SER A 128 -2.45 -0.83 -12.80
N ARG A 129 -3.49 -1.26 -12.08
CA ARG A 129 -3.34 -2.11 -10.89
C ARG A 129 -4.22 -3.36 -11.01
N PRO A 130 -3.77 -4.38 -11.76
CA PRO A 130 -4.53 -5.63 -11.91
C PRO A 130 -4.79 -6.25 -10.53
N GLY A 131 -5.99 -6.76 -10.31
CA GLY A 131 -6.43 -7.29 -9.03
C GLY A 131 -7.22 -6.30 -8.19
N LEU A 132 -7.19 -5.01 -8.53
CA LEU A 132 -8.02 -4.01 -7.89
C LEU A 132 -9.38 -3.94 -8.59
N VAL A 133 -10.45 -4.15 -7.83
CA VAL A 133 -11.83 -4.18 -8.32
C VAL A 133 -12.64 -3.12 -7.59
N PRO A 134 -12.84 -1.94 -8.19
CA PRO A 134 -13.67 -0.90 -7.58
C PRO A 134 -15.16 -1.25 -7.68
N VAL A 135 -15.89 -0.99 -6.61
CA VAL A 135 -17.33 -1.24 -6.56
C VAL A 135 -18.03 -0.06 -5.91
N LEU A 136 -19.07 0.46 -6.57
CA LEU A 136 -19.96 1.45 -5.96
C LEU A 136 -20.96 0.71 -5.11
N GLY A 137 -21.00 1.01 -3.84
CA GLY A 137 -21.92 0.33 -2.94
C GLY A 137 -21.96 0.95 -1.57
N ASP A 138 -23.00 0.58 -0.83
CA ASP A 138 -23.18 0.96 0.57
C ASP A 138 -22.73 -0.21 1.43
N ALA A 139 -21.87 0.10 2.36
CA ALA A 139 -21.29 -0.92 3.23
C ALA A 139 -22.09 -1.04 4.55
#